data_a68c665650202412b4b91fe17a6364c0
#
_entry.id   a68c665650202412b4b91fe17a6364c0
#
_cell.length_a   1.000
_cell.length_b   1.000
_cell.length_c   1.000
_cell.angle_alpha   90.00
_cell.angle_beta   90.00
_cell.angle_gamma   90.00
#
_symmetry.space_group_name_H-M   'P 1'
#
loop_
_entity.id
_entity.type
_entity.pdbx_description
1 polymer ?
#
loop_
_entity_poly.entity_id
_entity_poly.type
_entity_poly.pdbx_seq_one_letter_code
_entity_poly.pdbx_strand_id
1 'polypeptide(L)'
;MSPVSKKLYIKPNTSWLFYNAPGNYLSVLEPLPEGVRPVFEPKGSFDGIQLFVKNSDELKAGLVVISPLLKPDTIFWIAYPKKSSGIQSDLEMMGSWDEPAKYGLRPVATAAIDETWTAIRLRREEQTKVSEFCNEEIKKNEHAGFIDLEKRQITMPPDMHQVVSKSPAAMTFYESLSFTNKKEYVVWILSAKQEKTRNERLEKLTGKLLAGKKNPSEK
;
A
#
# COMPACT_ATOMS: atom_id res chain seq x y z
N MET A 1 -3.62 25.16 1.28
CA MET A 1 -2.94 23.86 1.43
C MET A 1 -2.69 23.25 0.06
N SER A 2 -1.44 22.93 -0.26
CA SER A 2 -1.06 22.35 -1.54
C SER A 2 -1.61 20.93 -1.72
N PRO A 3 -1.73 20.45 -2.98
CA PRO A 3 -2.12 19.06 -3.24
C PRO A 3 -1.16 18.04 -2.61
N VAL A 4 0.14 18.35 -2.54
CA VAL A 4 1.15 17.48 -1.92
C VAL A 4 0.97 17.41 -0.41
N SER A 5 0.82 18.56 0.26
CA SER A 5 0.55 18.62 1.71
C SER A 5 -0.69 17.82 2.09
N LYS A 6 -1.74 17.87 1.26
CA LYS A 6 -2.96 17.08 1.46
C LYS A 6 -2.70 15.56 1.34
N LYS A 7 -1.93 15.13 0.33
CA LYS A 7 -1.57 13.71 0.13
C LYS A 7 -0.73 13.17 1.28
N LEU A 8 0.16 13.99 1.84
CA LEU A 8 1.03 13.63 2.97
C LEU A 8 0.31 13.70 4.32
N TYR A 9 -0.96 14.11 4.36
CA TYR A 9 -1.75 14.29 5.58
C TYR A 9 -1.21 15.37 6.53
N ILE A 10 -0.57 16.41 6.00
CA ILE A 10 -0.13 17.56 6.78
C ILE A 10 -1.36 18.37 7.21
N LYS A 11 -1.60 18.46 8.51
CA LYS A 11 -2.77 19.14 9.08
C LYS A 11 -2.39 20.51 9.66
N PRO A 12 -3.34 21.44 9.81
CA PRO A 12 -3.09 22.69 10.51
C PRO A 12 -2.59 22.45 11.94
N ASN A 13 -1.79 23.41 12.45
CA ASN A 13 -1.26 23.42 13.81
C ASN A 13 -0.45 22.18 14.20
N THR A 14 0.23 21.54 13.24
CA THR A 14 1.07 20.34 13.46
C THR A 14 2.55 20.66 13.31
N SER A 15 3.40 19.90 14.03
CA SER A 15 4.85 19.94 13.91
C SER A 15 5.34 18.81 13.02
N TRP A 16 6.11 19.14 11.98
CA TRP A 16 6.61 18.19 10.99
C TRP A 16 8.13 18.20 10.89
N LEU A 17 8.73 17.04 11.11
CA LEU A 17 10.14 16.83 10.85
C LEU A 17 10.34 16.41 9.38
N PHE A 18 11.14 17.19 8.65
CA PHE A 18 11.61 16.87 7.29
C PHE A 18 13.09 16.51 7.36
N TYR A 19 13.38 15.26 7.70
CA TYR A 19 14.73 14.79 7.94
C TYR A 19 15.44 14.46 6.63
N ASN A 20 16.64 15.00 6.42
CA ASN A 20 17.42 14.92 5.18
C ASN A 20 16.69 15.47 3.93
N ALA A 21 15.74 16.37 4.10
CA ALA A 21 15.02 16.97 2.99
C ALA A 21 15.93 17.81 2.07
N PRO A 22 15.67 17.82 0.75
CA PRO A 22 16.33 18.75 -0.16
C PRO A 22 16.09 20.20 0.24
N GLY A 23 17.08 21.10 0.02
CA GLY A 23 17.02 22.47 0.49
C GLY A 23 15.82 23.30 -0.01
N ASN A 24 15.25 22.93 -1.17
CA ASN A 24 14.09 23.56 -1.76
C ASN A 24 12.77 22.85 -1.45
N TYR A 25 12.76 21.85 -0.56
CA TYR A 25 11.60 20.99 -0.36
C TYR A 25 10.35 21.72 0.13
N LEU A 26 10.50 22.74 0.98
CA LEU A 26 9.34 23.49 1.48
C LEU A 26 8.53 24.15 0.36
N SER A 27 9.18 24.60 -0.72
CA SER A 27 8.46 25.21 -1.86
C SER A 27 7.52 24.23 -2.56
N VAL A 28 7.82 22.92 -2.52
CA VAL A 28 6.95 21.86 -3.05
C VAL A 28 5.68 21.69 -2.21
N LEU A 29 5.77 22.01 -0.92
CA LEU A 29 4.66 21.90 0.03
C LEU A 29 3.78 23.16 0.12
N GLU A 30 4.24 24.28 -0.41
CA GLU A 30 3.51 25.55 -0.35
C GLU A 30 2.25 25.59 -1.22
N PRO A 31 1.17 26.24 -0.75
CA PRO A 31 1.02 26.82 0.58
C PRO A 31 0.80 25.73 1.66
N LEU A 32 1.60 25.78 2.71
CA LEU A 32 1.42 24.94 3.89
C LEU A 32 0.08 25.26 4.60
N PRO A 33 -0.53 24.28 5.29
CA PRO A 33 -1.65 24.56 6.18
C PRO A 33 -1.25 25.53 7.30
N GLU A 34 -2.23 26.32 7.79
CA GLU A 34 -2.02 27.28 8.84
C GLU A 34 -1.43 26.65 10.10
N GLY A 35 -0.47 27.33 10.74
CA GLY A 35 0.15 26.90 11.99
C GLY A 35 1.05 25.66 11.89
N VAL A 36 1.36 25.17 10.70
CA VAL A 36 2.35 24.09 10.51
C VAL A 36 3.74 24.60 10.83
N ARG A 37 4.46 23.87 11.67
CA ARG A 37 5.84 24.15 12.05
C ARG A 37 6.79 23.13 11.40
N PRO A 38 7.48 23.50 10.30
CA PRO A 38 8.51 22.67 9.71
C PRO A 38 9.77 22.66 10.59
N VAL A 39 10.32 21.47 10.83
CA VAL A 39 11.54 21.23 11.61
C VAL A 39 12.46 20.34 10.77
N PHE A 40 13.77 20.55 10.88
CA PHE A 40 14.76 19.79 10.11
C PHE A 40 15.73 19.01 11.01
N GLU A 41 15.76 19.33 12.29
CA GLU A 41 16.57 18.60 13.27
C GLU A 41 15.74 17.56 14.02
N PRO A 42 16.26 16.34 14.23
CA PRO A 42 15.55 15.24 14.87
C PRO A 42 15.54 15.39 16.41
N LYS A 43 15.10 16.54 16.91
CA LYS A 43 14.99 16.85 18.35
C LYS A 43 13.59 17.30 18.69
N GLY A 44 12.93 16.61 19.60
CA GLY A 44 11.60 16.96 20.08
C GLY A 44 10.53 15.93 19.73
N SER A 45 9.31 16.41 19.61
CA SER A 45 8.12 15.59 19.34
C SER A 45 7.41 16.11 18.10
N PHE A 46 6.98 15.21 17.25
CA PHE A 46 6.44 15.52 15.94
C PHE A 46 5.10 14.81 15.71
N ASP A 47 4.16 15.52 15.08
CA ASP A 47 2.91 14.96 14.60
C ASP A 47 3.11 14.19 13.26
N GLY A 48 4.09 14.63 12.50
CA GLY A 48 4.49 13.98 11.26
C GLY A 48 6.01 13.98 11.07
N ILE A 49 6.52 12.94 10.46
CA ILE A 49 7.93 12.79 10.09
C ILE A 49 8.01 12.33 8.63
N GLN A 50 8.84 13.02 7.86
CA GLN A 50 9.21 12.61 6.51
C GLN A 50 10.73 12.46 6.45
N LEU A 51 11.17 11.21 6.23
CA LEU A 51 12.55 10.82 6.08
C LEU A 51 12.89 10.76 4.59
N PHE A 52 13.89 11.52 4.14
CA PHE A 52 14.42 11.46 2.78
C PHE A 52 15.65 10.55 2.72
N VAL A 53 15.65 9.63 1.77
CA VAL A 53 16.74 8.66 1.56
C VAL A 53 16.91 8.39 0.08
N LYS A 54 18.14 8.18 -0.37
CA LYS A 54 18.46 7.85 -1.77
C LYS A 54 18.66 6.37 -1.98
N ASN A 55 19.06 5.62 -0.95
CA ASN A 55 19.39 4.20 -1.03
C ASN A 55 19.13 3.48 0.29
N SER A 56 19.33 2.17 0.30
CA SER A 56 19.12 1.30 1.46
C SER A 56 20.02 1.64 2.65
N ASP A 57 21.24 2.12 2.42
CA ASP A 57 22.15 2.47 3.51
C ASP A 57 21.70 3.75 4.22
N GLU A 58 21.30 4.77 3.45
CA GLU A 58 20.69 5.98 4.00
C GLU A 58 19.38 5.65 4.74
N LEU A 59 18.59 4.68 4.23
CA LEU A 59 17.38 4.20 4.89
C LEU A 59 17.69 3.59 6.25
N LYS A 60 18.66 2.69 6.34
CA LYS A 60 19.11 2.08 7.61
C LYS A 60 19.56 3.15 8.61
N ALA A 61 20.46 4.04 8.19
CA ALA A 61 20.96 5.12 9.03
C ALA A 61 19.84 6.06 9.51
N GLY A 62 18.93 6.43 8.61
CA GLY A 62 17.79 7.29 8.92
C GLY A 62 16.83 6.65 9.91
N LEU A 63 16.53 5.35 9.77
CA LEU A 63 15.63 4.64 10.67
C LEU A 63 16.19 4.53 12.10
N VAL A 64 17.48 4.38 12.27
CA VAL A 64 18.12 4.41 13.61
C VAL A 64 17.83 5.74 14.32
N VAL A 65 17.87 6.86 13.60
CA VAL A 65 17.61 8.19 14.15
C VAL A 65 16.12 8.44 14.37
N ILE A 66 15.27 8.01 13.43
CA ILE A 66 13.85 8.37 13.41
C ILE A 66 13.00 7.43 14.25
N SER A 67 13.32 6.15 14.34
CA SER A 67 12.47 5.17 15.04
C SER A 67 12.19 5.53 16.52
N PRO A 68 13.14 6.07 17.31
CA PRO A 68 12.86 6.48 18.68
C PRO A 68 11.90 7.68 18.80
N LEU A 69 11.74 8.46 17.72
CA LEU A 69 10.87 9.64 17.68
C LEU A 69 9.44 9.32 17.28
N LEU A 70 9.20 8.09 16.78
CA LEU A 70 7.88 7.67 16.31
C LEU A 70 6.96 7.35 17.49
N LYS A 71 5.89 8.13 17.62
CA LYS A 71 4.77 7.87 18.51
C LYS A 71 3.67 7.08 17.78
N PRO A 72 2.71 6.46 18.51
CA PRO A 72 1.60 5.75 17.87
C PRO A 72 0.84 6.58 16.83
N ASP A 73 0.65 7.87 17.08
CA ASP A 73 -0.11 8.76 16.21
C ASP A 73 0.74 9.53 15.19
N THR A 74 2.06 9.38 15.23
CA THR A 74 2.97 10.07 14.30
C THR A 74 2.72 9.57 12.87
N ILE A 75 2.46 10.49 11.95
CA ILE A 75 2.36 10.20 10.53
C ILE A 75 3.77 10.05 9.96
N PHE A 76 4.14 8.86 9.53
CA PHE A 76 5.49 8.59 9.04
C PHE A 76 5.53 8.27 7.56
N TRP A 77 6.39 8.99 6.84
CA TRP A 77 6.66 8.83 5.42
C TRP A 77 8.16 8.66 5.16
N ILE A 78 8.52 7.75 4.26
CA ILE A 78 9.86 7.66 3.68
C ILE A 78 9.77 8.14 2.24
N ALA A 79 10.51 9.22 1.91
CA ALA A 79 10.64 9.75 0.56
C ALA A 79 11.91 9.21 -0.09
N TYR A 80 11.79 8.69 -1.32
CA TYR A 80 12.89 8.13 -2.08
C TYR A 80 12.80 8.52 -3.56
N PRO A 81 13.90 8.45 -4.33
CA PRO A 81 13.91 8.88 -5.72
C PRO A 81 13.03 8.00 -6.61
N LYS A 82 12.33 8.61 -7.54
CA LYS A 82 11.68 7.91 -8.65
C LYS A 82 12.72 7.33 -9.61
N LYS A 83 12.42 6.23 -10.28
CA LYS A 83 13.28 5.67 -11.34
C LYS A 83 13.55 6.68 -12.46
N SER A 84 12.58 7.55 -12.75
CA SER A 84 12.69 8.61 -13.77
C SER A 84 13.51 9.82 -13.35
N SER A 85 13.91 9.92 -12.08
CA SER A 85 14.61 11.10 -11.55
C SER A 85 16.09 11.21 -11.97
N GLY A 86 16.67 10.13 -12.50
CA GLY A 86 18.11 10.04 -12.77
C GLY A 86 19.00 9.85 -11.54
N ILE A 87 18.44 9.90 -10.33
CA ILE A 87 19.18 9.60 -9.10
C ILE A 87 19.26 8.08 -8.94
N GLN A 88 20.48 7.57 -8.81
CA GLN A 88 20.69 6.15 -8.59
C GLN A 88 20.14 5.73 -7.23
N SER A 89 19.27 4.73 -7.21
CA SER A 89 18.62 4.20 -6.02
C SER A 89 18.33 2.72 -6.19
N ASP A 90 18.50 1.96 -5.12
CA ASP A 90 18.10 0.56 -4.98
C ASP A 90 16.72 0.40 -4.34
N LEU A 91 16.05 1.52 -3.99
CA LEU A 91 14.73 1.54 -3.40
C LEU A 91 13.65 1.60 -4.48
N GLU A 92 12.67 0.72 -4.37
CA GLU A 92 11.54 0.63 -5.30
C GLU A 92 10.20 0.49 -4.57
N MET A 93 9.12 0.98 -5.18
CA MET A 93 7.77 0.88 -4.61
C MET A 93 7.34 -0.58 -4.36
N MET A 94 7.72 -1.49 -5.24
CA MET A 94 7.41 -2.92 -5.16
C MET A 94 8.58 -3.74 -4.59
N GLY A 95 9.63 -3.08 -4.12
CA GLY A 95 10.79 -3.70 -3.49
C GLY A 95 10.47 -4.22 -2.09
N SER A 96 11.45 -4.93 -1.52
CA SER A 96 11.39 -5.36 -0.14
C SER A 96 11.61 -4.17 0.80
N TRP A 97 10.68 -3.98 1.73
CA TRP A 97 10.76 -2.98 2.81
C TRP A 97 11.12 -3.67 4.14
N ASP A 98 12.10 -4.58 4.10
CA ASP A 98 12.50 -5.40 5.25
C ASP A 98 13.12 -4.57 6.36
N GLU A 99 13.82 -3.49 6.02
CA GLU A 99 14.47 -2.64 7.02
C GLU A 99 13.45 -1.93 7.95
N PRO A 100 12.42 -1.25 7.46
CA PRO A 100 11.34 -0.74 8.31
C PRO A 100 10.60 -1.84 9.10
N ALA A 101 10.46 -3.05 8.56
CA ALA A 101 9.79 -4.16 9.23
C ALA A 101 10.51 -4.57 10.53
N LYS A 102 11.84 -4.43 10.61
CA LYS A 102 12.61 -4.66 11.86
C LYS A 102 12.21 -3.73 13.00
N TYR A 103 11.59 -2.60 12.68
CA TYR A 103 11.04 -1.63 13.64
C TYR A 103 9.53 -1.76 13.84
N GLY A 104 8.93 -2.87 13.38
CA GLY A 104 7.49 -3.09 13.42
C GLY A 104 6.69 -2.12 12.55
N LEU A 105 7.30 -1.64 11.46
CA LEU A 105 6.70 -0.67 10.54
C LEU A 105 6.32 -1.35 9.22
N ARG A 106 5.12 -1.06 8.73
CA ARG A 106 4.56 -1.65 7.52
C ARG A 106 4.12 -0.58 6.53
N PRO A 107 4.42 -0.75 5.22
CA PRO A 107 3.91 0.10 4.16
C PRO A 107 2.37 0.04 4.05
N VAL A 108 1.72 1.21 3.95
CA VAL A 108 0.25 1.29 3.87
C VAL A 108 -0.28 2.15 2.72
N ALA A 109 0.51 3.08 2.20
CA ALA A 109 0.12 3.95 1.10
C ALA A 109 1.34 4.53 0.39
N THR A 110 1.16 5.01 -0.83
CA THR A 110 2.18 5.73 -1.60
C THR A 110 1.67 7.09 -2.04
N ALA A 111 2.57 8.05 -2.19
CA ALA A 111 2.26 9.39 -2.69
C ALA A 111 3.38 9.90 -3.59
N ALA A 112 3.03 10.32 -4.80
CA ALA A 112 3.96 11.10 -5.63
C ALA A 112 4.10 12.50 -5.04
N ILE A 113 5.32 12.96 -4.87
CA ILE A 113 5.66 14.28 -4.32
C ILE A 113 5.85 15.26 -5.48
N ASP A 114 6.91 15.08 -6.27
CA ASP A 114 7.29 15.92 -7.40
C ASP A 114 7.88 15.06 -8.54
N GLU A 115 8.60 15.66 -9.47
CA GLU A 115 9.26 14.95 -10.57
C GLU A 115 10.35 13.98 -10.10
N THR A 116 11.00 14.29 -8.98
CA THR A 116 12.14 13.55 -8.43
C THR A 116 11.75 12.53 -7.38
N TRP A 117 10.82 12.91 -6.49
CA TRP A 117 10.55 12.16 -5.27
C TRP A 117 9.17 11.49 -5.26
N THR A 118 9.14 10.31 -4.71
CA THR A 118 7.93 9.61 -4.29
C THR A 118 8.06 9.21 -2.83
N ALA A 119 6.94 8.99 -2.15
CA ALA A 119 6.96 8.60 -0.74
C ALA A 119 6.09 7.38 -0.48
N ILE A 120 6.50 6.59 0.50
CA ILE A 120 5.75 5.49 1.07
C ILE A 120 5.40 5.80 2.52
N ARG A 121 4.13 5.67 2.87
CA ARG A 121 3.64 5.82 4.24
C ARG A 121 3.80 4.52 4.98
N LEU A 122 4.32 4.62 6.21
CA LEU A 122 4.43 3.49 7.10
C LEU A 122 3.55 3.69 8.34
N ARG A 123 3.08 2.59 8.88
CA ARG A 123 2.38 2.53 10.17
C ARG A 123 2.91 1.35 10.97
N ARG A 124 2.73 1.40 12.28
CA ARG A 124 3.02 0.22 13.13
C ARG A 124 2.12 -0.95 12.74
N GLU A 125 2.65 -2.15 12.74
CA GLU A 125 1.89 -3.37 12.39
C GLU A 125 0.63 -3.52 13.24
N GLU A 126 0.73 -3.24 14.53
CA GLU A 126 -0.38 -3.29 15.50
C GLU A 126 -1.57 -2.39 15.10
N GLN A 127 -1.30 -1.33 14.33
CA GLN A 127 -2.30 -0.35 13.88
C GLN A 127 -2.84 -0.64 12.48
N THR A 128 -2.31 -1.66 11.82
CA THR A 128 -2.71 -2.04 10.46
C THR A 128 -3.60 -3.27 10.52
N LYS A 129 -4.84 -3.15 10.04
CA LYS A 129 -5.62 -4.35 9.72
C LYS A 129 -4.92 -5.04 8.56
N VAL A 130 -4.43 -6.24 8.78
CA VAL A 130 -3.89 -7.06 7.70
C VAL A 130 -5.06 -7.43 6.79
N SER A 131 -4.99 -7.03 5.53
CA SER A 131 -6.01 -7.42 4.56
C SER A 131 -5.83 -8.90 4.24
N GLU A 132 -6.92 -9.68 4.25
CA GLU A 132 -6.93 -11.07 3.79
C GLU A 132 -6.42 -11.21 2.33
N PHE A 133 -6.37 -10.09 1.59
CA PHE A 133 -5.78 -9.97 0.25
C PHE A 133 -4.24 -9.88 0.25
N CYS A 134 -3.60 -9.72 1.43
CA CYS A 134 -2.15 -9.67 1.53
C CYS A 134 -1.54 -11.03 1.22
N ASN A 135 -0.47 -11.05 0.43
CA ASN A 135 0.18 -12.29 0.03
C ASN A 135 0.69 -13.12 1.22
N GLU A 136 1.13 -12.48 2.31
CA GLU A 136 1.59 -13.16 3.52
C GLU A 136 0.45 -13.89 4.25
N GLU A 137 -0.74 -13.28 4.30
CA GLU A 137 -1.91 -13.91 4.90
C GLU A 137 -2.46 -15.05 4.02
N ILE A 138 -2.40 -14.89 2.70
CA ILE A 138 -2.79 -15.96 1.76
C ILE A 138 -1.93 -17.21 1.97
N LYS A 139 -0.63 -17.07 2.26
CA LYS A 139 0.27 -18.21 2.55
C LYS A 139 -0.08 -18.93 3.85
N LYS A 140 -0.70 -18.25 4.81
CA LYS A 140 -0.98 -18.77 6.16
C LYS A 140 -2.41 -19.27 6.36
N ASN A 141 -3.31 -18.98 5.44
CA ASN A 141 -4.73 -19.32 5.55
C ASN A 141 -5.15 -20.35 4.49
N GLU A 142 -6.41 -20.78 4.55
CA GLU A 142 -7.01 -21.73 3.61
C GLU A 142 -7.00 -21.28 2.14
N HIS A 143 -6.73 -19.98 1.86
CA HIS A 143 -6.58 -19.48 0.50
C HIS A 143 -5.34 -20.04 -0.21
N ALA A 144 -4.32 -20.51 0.53
CA ALA A 144 -3.12 -21.14 -0.02
C ALA A 144 -3.43 -22.37 -0.87
N GLY A 145 -4.55 -23.08 -0.60
CA GLY A 145 -5.01 -24.21 -1.42
C GLY A 145 -5.49 -23.81 -2.83
N PHE A 146 -5.81 -22.54 -3.05
CA PHE A 146 -6.33 -22.02 -4.31
C PHE A 146 -5.41 -21.01 -5.00
N ILE A 147 -4.43 -20.46 -4.27
CA ILE A 147 -3.56 -19.37 -4.75
C ILE A 147 -2.10 -19.72 -4.54
N ASP A 148 -1.42 -20.15 -5.59
CA ASP A 148 0.03 -20.35 -5.60
C ASP A 148 0.71 -19.03 -6.00
N LEU A 149 1.28 -18.36 -4.99
CA LEU A 149 1.94 -17.07 -5.18
C LEU A 149 3.31 -17.19 -5.87
N GLU A 150 3.97 -18.33 -5.73
CA GLU A 150 5.31 -18.55 -6.30
C GLU A 150 5.22 -18.87 -7.79
N LYS A 151 4.33 -19.79 -8.15
CA LYS A 151 4.05 -20.14 -9.55
C LYS A 151 3.12 -19.17 -10.25
N ARG A 152 2.53 -18.22 -9.51
CA ARG A 152 1.51 -17.28 -9.98
C ARG A 152 0.32 -17.99 -10.64
N GLN A 153 -0.14 -19.06 -10.00
CA GLN A 153 -1.28 -19.87 -10.47
C GLN A 153 -2.48 -19.70 -9.53
N ILE A 154 -3.66 -19.72 -10.13
CA ILE A 154 -4.94 -19.65 -9.42
C ILE A 154 -5.75 -20.88 -9.77
N THR A 155 -6.17 -21.62 -8.75
CA THR A 155 -7.18 -22.67 -8.85
C THR A 155 -8.51 -22.08 -8.41
N MET A 156 -9.51 -22.15 -9.29
CA MET A 156 -10.84 -21.63 -8.97
C MET A 156 -11.50 -22.53 -7.91
N PRO A 157 -12.06 -22.00 -6.82
CA PRO A 157 -12.85 -22.78 -5.87
C PRO A 157 -13.99 -23.52 -6.55
N PRO A 158 -14.36 -24.72 -6.11
CA PRO A 158 -15.36 -25.57 -6.79
C PRO A 158 -16.72 -24.89 -6.98
N ASP A 159 -17.22 -24.20 -5.96
CA ASP A 159 -18.48 -23.46 -6.00
C ASP A 159 -18.44 -22.26 -6.96
N MET A 160 -17.30 -21.56 -6.98
CA MET A 160 -17.06 -20.47 -7.93
C MET A 160 -17.02 -21.02 -9.36
N HIS A 161 -16.31 -22.14 -9.60
CA HIS A 161 -16.25 -22.79 -10.89
C HIS A 161 -17.64 -23.24 -11.37
N GLN A 162 -18.43 -23.84 -10.48
CA GLN A 162 -19.80 -24.29 -10.80
C GLN A 162 -20.70 -23.14 -11.26
N VAL A 163 -20.51 -21.94 -10.71
CA VAL A 163 -21.32 -20.76 -11.09
C VAL A 163 -20.82 -20.14 -12.38
N VAL A 164 -19.52 -19.95 -12.54
CA VAL A 164 -18.93 -19.28 -13.70
C VAL A 164 -19.02 -20.15 -14.96
N SER A 165 -18.88 -21.47 -14.83
CA SER A 165 -18.96 -22.41 -15.97
C SER A 165 -20.34 -22.47 -16.65
N LYS A 166 -21.40 -22.01 -15.97
CA LYS A 166 -22.73 -21.87 -16.58
C LYS A 166 -22.78 -20.78 -17.66
N SER A 167 -21.81 -19.88 -17.69
CA SER A 167 -21.71 -18.81 -18.68
C SER A 167 -20.34 -18.87 -19.39
N PRO A 168 -20.27 -19.40 -20.62
CA PRO A 168 -19.02 -19.46 -21.38
C PRO A 168 -18.35 -18.08 -21.54
N ALA A 169 -19.12 -17.01 -21.75
CA ALA A 169 -18.59 -15.66 -21.87
C ALA A 169 -17.94 -15.16 -20.56
N ALA A 170 -18.56 -15.45 -19.40
CA ALA A 170 -17.98 -15.10 -18.10
C ALA A 170 -16.70 -15.89 -17.83
N MET A 171 -16.66 -17.17 -18.19
CA MET A 171 -15.47 -18.01 -18.06
C MET A 171 -14.32 -17.49 -18.94
N THR A 172 -14.58 -17.23 -20.22
CA THR A 172 -13.58 -16.67 -21.14
C THR A 172 -13.02 -15.34 -20.62
N PHE A 173 -13.89 -14.47 -20.13
CA PHE A 173 -13.44 -13.20 -19.55
C PHE A 173 -12.58 -13.43 -18.29
N TYR A 174 -13.01 -14.29 -17.38
CA TYR A 174 -12.22 -14.64 -16.19
C TYR A 174 -10.85 -15.19 -16.57
N GLU A 175 -10.77 -16.08 -17.55
CA GLU A 175 -9.50 -16.65 -18.03
C GLU A 175 -8.56 -15.61 -18.63
N SER A 176 -9.10 -14.55 -19.21
CA SER A 176 -8.31 -13.43 -19.76
C SER A 176 -7.74 -12.49 -18.69
N LEU A 177 -8.21 -12.58 -17.44
CA LEU A 177 -7.77 -11.71 -16.35
C LEU A 177 -6.31 -11.97 -15.95
N SER A 178 -5.63 -10.92 -15.50
CA SER A 178 -4.30 -11.03 -14.90
C SER A 178 -4.33 -11.89 -13.63
N PHE A 179 -3.18 -12.46 -13.24
CA PHE A 179 -3.03 -13.17 -11.97
C PHE A 179 -3.59 -12.36 -10.78
N THR A 180 -3.27 -11.08 -10.70
CA THR A 180 -3.74 -10.20 -9.61
C THR A 180 -5.26 -10.10 -9.60
N ASN A 181 -5.88 -9.89 -10.75
CA ASN A 181 -7.34 -9.77 -10.85
C ASN A 181 -8.05 -11.08 -10.53
N LYS A 182 -7.53 -12.21 -11.01
CA LYS A 182 -8.04 -13.56 -10.65
C LYS A 182 -7.95 -13.78 -9.14
N LYS A 183 -6.79 -13.43 -8.54
CA LYS A 183 -6.57 -13.52 -7.09
C LYS A 183 -7.62 -12.74 -6.31
N GLU A 184 -7.91 -11.49 -6.71
CA GLU A 184 -8.90 -10.66 -6.04
C GLU A 184 -10.30 -11.29 -6.06
N TYR A 185 -10.72 -11.87 -7.17
CA TYR A 185 -11.99 -12.57 -7.26
C TYR A 185 -12.04 -13.80 -6.34
N VAL A 186 -10.99 -14.64 -6.34
CA VAL A 186 -10.91 -15.83 -5.49
C VAL A 186 -10.92 -15.44 -4.01
N VAL A 187 -10.09 -14.49 -3.60
CA VAL A 187 -10.09 -14.02 -2.19
C VAL A 187 -11.42 -13.40 -1.81
N TRP A 188 -12.05 -12.64 -2.71
CA TRP A 188 -13.38 -12.07 -2.45
C TRP A 188 -14.43 -13.15 -2.15
N ILE A 189 -14.43 -14.27 -2.84
CA ILE A 189 -15.33 -15.40 -2.55
C ILE A 189 -14.92 -16.08 -1.24
N LEU A 190 -13.64 -16.42 -1.07
CA LEU A 190 -13.15 -17.18 0.08
C LEU A 190 -13.24 -16.41 1.41
N SER A 191 -13.10 -15.08 1.38
CA SER A 191 -13.21 -14.23 2.58
C SER A 191 -14.63 -14.09 3.14
N ALA A 192 -15.64 -14.66 2.47
CA ALA A 192 -17.00 -14.69 2.98
C ALA A 192 -17.16 -15.76 4.08
N LYS A 193 -17.08 -15.34 5.34
CA LYS A 193 -17.18 -16.22 6.53
C LYS A 193 -18.58 -16.80 6.75
N GLN A 194 -19.61 -16.13 6.24
CA GLN A 194 -21.01 -16.58 6.34
C GLN A 194 -21.46 -17.14 4.99
N GLU A 195 -22.12 -18.28 5.01
CA GLU A 195 -22.66 -18.94 3.83
C GLU A 195 -23.60 -18.02 3.02
N LYS A 196 -24.46 -17.27 3.70
CA LYS A 196 -25.33 -16.27 3.07
C LYS A 196 -24.52 -15.26 2.24
N THR A 197 -23.48 -14.70 2.82
CA THR A 197 -22.61 -13.71 2.13
C THR A 197 -21.87 -14.35 0.95
N ARG A 198 -21.45 -15.61 1.10
CA ARG A 198 -20.78 -16.35 0.04
C ARG A 198 -21.71 -16.56 -1.13
N ASN A 199 -22.93 -16.99 -0.90
CA ASN A 199 -23.95 -17.20 -1.93
C ASN A 199 -24.30 -15.88 -2.65
N GLU A 200 -24.49 -14.78 -1.92
CA GLU A 200 -24.71 -13.45 -2.51
C GLU A 200 -23.56 -12.99 -3.39
N ARG A 201 -22.31 -13.32 -3.02
CA ARG A 201 -21.14 -13.01 -3.85
C ARG A 201 -21.07 -13.87 -5.09
N LEU A 202 -21.38 -15.16 -4.98
CA LEU A 202 -21.43 -16.08 -6.13
C LEU A 202 -22.51 -15.66 -7.13
N GLU A 203 -23.69 -15.25 -6.68
CA GLU A 203 -24.75 -14.73 -7.56
C GLU A 203 -24.30 -13.47 -8.32
N LYS A 204 -23.59 -12.55 -7.65
CA LYS A 204 -23.09 -11.31 -8.28
C LYS A 204 -21.88 -11.53 -9.19
N LEU A 205 -21.16 -12.64 -9.02
CA LEU A 205 -19.90 -12.92 -9.70
C LEU A 205 -20.04 -12.93 -11.22
N THR A 206 -20.98 -13.74 -11.74
CA THR A 206 -21.20 -13.86 -13.19
C THR A 206 -21.58 -12.52 -13.81
N GLY A 207 -22.46 -11.75 -13.15
CA GLY A 207 -22.85 -10.43 -13.63
C GLY A 207 -21.68 -9.44 -13.70
N LYS A 208 -20.77 -9.47 -12.70
CA LYS A 208 -19.55 -8.64 -12.73
C LYS A 208 -18.62 -9.03 -13.88
N LEU A 209 -18.40 -10.30 -14.09
CA LEU A 209 -17.55 -10.79 -15.18
C LEU A 209 -18.14 -10.46 -16.56
N LEU A 210 -19.44 -10.62 -16.76
CA LEU A 210 -20.13 -10.24 -17.99
C LEU A 210 -20.12 -8.73 -18.24
N ALA A 211 -20.11 -7.92 -17.18
CA ALA A 211 -19.95 -6.47 -17.27
C ALA A 211 -18.48 -6.04 -17.54
N GLY A 212 -17.55 -6.97 -17.75
CA GLY A 212 -16.15 -6.68 -18.02
C GLY A 212 -15.35 -6.14 -16.84
N LYS A 213 -15.83 -6.31 -15.61
CA LYS A 213 -15.16 -5.80 -14.41
C LYS A 213 -13.93 -6.64 -14.08
N LYS A 214 -12.77 -5.99 -13.98
CA LYS A 214 -11.49 -6.66 -13.77
C LYS A 214 -11.27 -7.11 -12.33
N ASN A 215 -11.97 -6.50 -11.38
CA ASN A 215 -11.93 -6.90 -9.96
C ASN A 215 -13.31 -6.74 -9.29
N PRO A 216 -13.56 -7.43 -8.16
CA PRO A 216 -14.88 -7.43 -7.51
C PRO A 216 -15.27 -6.08 -6.88
N SER A 217 -14.33 -5.19 -6.59
CA SER A 217 -14.59 -3.86 -5.99
C SER A 217 -14.89 -2.78 -7.03
N GLU A 218 -14.73 -3.08 -8.32
CA GLU A 218 -15.04 -2.16 -9.41
C GLU A 218 -16.56 -1.86 -9.46
N LYS A 219 -16.90 -0.53 -9.50
CA LYS A 219 -18.28 -0.02 -9.48
C LYS A 219 -18.95 -0.11 -10.85
#